data_391fbe2a7106b897208c61a96c200601
#
_entry.id   391fbe2a7106b897208c61a96c200601
#
_cell.length_a   1.000
_cell.length_b   1.000
_cell.length_c   1.000
_cell.angle_alpha   90.00
_cell.angle_beta   90.00
_cell.angle_gamma   90.00
#
_symmetry.space_group_name_H-M   'P 1'
#
loop_
_entity.id
_entity.type
_entity.pdbx_description
1 polymer ?
#
loop_
_entity_poly.entity_id
_entity_poly.type
_entity_poly.pdbx_seq_one_letter_code
_entity_poly.pdbx_strand_id
1 'polypeptide(L)'
;MSRTYIFSDCINCLLMFWKIGSHMWSQPAENSLDALKHGMEFSDGIEFDLRMSADGELVIFHDEFVPGSGSIKPRCIENMYTDELQKHGVLTFNKLVNDKDFLEKWKSGSKTVDIEIKMPHPTVGKNDDDYLESVMERISSMTNGFELPSRSTIVSSFSPRLCVVSKSIEFDFAVTQLVPKIRPWGRYWRVKRAFAIPQFVMTSVPYIAKTFRSEGMSSIGMALEYLKGWEKYARFGPKVGLEGKGLEKLHKSLRGMGVFVWPGPLELEDSLINAGVSIVSDNMNPDVVTKPDGSYRWPRPASQPLDEEWENRLRSSTLLERSDLIKEAGDSLPSWAELGSKRKTDIITDQGRRMLWEGSEESWNRDHENGIPWGSPRIIGHRGAGKSHGW
;
A
#
# COMPACT_ATOMS: atom_id res chain seq x y z
N MET A 1 -10.20 -6.67 49.86
CA MET A 1 -9.09 -5.75 49.62
C MET A 1 -8.82 -5.80 48.12
N SER A 2 -9.29 -4.96 47.47
CA SER A 2 -9.18 -3.63 46.96
C SER A 2 -8.70 -3.65 45.50
N ARG A 3 -9.66 -3.61 44.58
CA ARG A 3 -9.47 -3.27 43.16
C ARG A 3 -9.56 -1.74 43.03
N THR A 4 -8.45 -1.02 43.04
CA THR A 4 -8.47 0.44 42.88
C THR A 4 -7.17 0.99 42.26
N TYR A 5 -6.68 0.38 41.18
CA TYR A 5 -5.49 0.91 40.48
C TYR A 5 -5.57 0.97 38.94
N ILE A 6 -6.77 0.92 38.33
CA ILE A 6 -6.87 0.96 36.85
C ILE A 6 -7.54 2.27 36.33
N PHE A 7 -8.00 3.18 37.20
CA PHE A 7 -8.71 4.39 36.72
C PHE A 7 -7.89 5.67 36.72
N SER A 8 -6.69 5.72 37.30
CA SER A 8 -5.89 6.96 37.34
C SER A 8 -5.08 7.22 36.04
N ASP A 9 -4.68 6.18 35.34
CA ASP A 9 -3.86 6.34 34.13
C ASP A 9 -4.70 6.73 32.90
N CYS A 10 -5.98 6.36 32.88
CA CYS A 10 -6.89 6.72 31.81
C CYS A 10 -7.31 8.20 31.83
N ILE A 11 -7.40 8.80 33.03
CA ILE A 11 -7.75 10.22 33.19
C ILE A 11 -6.58 11.13 32.83
N ASN A 12 -5.35 10.73 33.10
CA ASN A 12 -4.17 11.49 32.70
C ASN A 12 -3.91 11.42 31.18
N CYS A 13 -4.22 10.32 30.50
CA CYS A 13 -4.25 10.27 29.06
C CYS A 13 -5.33 11.21 28.46
N LEU A 14 -6.54 11.18 29.01
CA LEU A 14 -7.62 12.08 28.53
C LEU A 14 -7.29 13.58 28.80
N LEU A 15 -6.64 13.91 29.91
CA LEU A 15 -6.28 15.30 30.25
C LEU A 15 -5.06 15.80 29.43
N MET A 16 -4.19 14.92 28.94
CA MET A 16 -3.14 15.32 27.97
C MET A 16 -3.73 15.64 26.60
N PHE A 17 -4.78 14.96 26.17
CA PHE A 17 -5.49 15.27 24.91
C PHE A 17 -6.26 16.60 24.95
N TRP A 18 -6.57 17.13 26.12
CA TRP A 18 -7.35 18.38 26.29
C TRP A 18 -6.49 19.66 26.34
N LYS A 19 -5.18 19.55 26.37
CA LYS A 19 -4.28 20.72 26.45
C LYS A 19 -3.61 21.14 25.14
N ILE A 20 -3.79 20.34 24.06
CA ILE A 20 -3.33 20.72 22.73
C ILE A 20 -4.57 21.09 21.95
N GLY A 21 -4.84 22.38 21.82
CA GLY A 21 -5.89 22.94 20.98
C GLY A 21 -5.59 22.67 19.49
N SER A 22 -5.84 21.45 19.05
CA SER A 22 -5.82 21.07 17.64
C SER A 22 -7.14 20.42 17.30
N HIS A 23 -7.70 20.79 16.16
CA HIS A 23 -8.79 20.05 15.55
C HIS A 23 -8.37 18.56 15.49
N MET A 24 -9.12 17.69 16.18
CA MET A 24 -8.89 16.25 16.06
C MET A 24 -9.03 15.88 14.58
N TRP A 25 -7.99 15.27 14.01
CA TRP A 25 -8.03 14.80 12.62
C TRP A 25 -9.24 13.86 12.45
N SER A 26 -10.05 14.12 11.45
CA SER A 26 -11.17 13.27 11.08
C SER A 26 -10.78 12.47 9.86
N GLN A 27 -10.74 11.15 9.99
CA GLN A 27 -10.38 10.26 8.87
C GLN A 27 -11.43 10.38 7.76
N PRO A 28 -11.00 10.72 6.52
CA PRO A 28 -11.88 10.67 5.36
C PRO A 28 -12.37 9.24 5.10
N ALA A 29 -13.55 9.12 4.50
CA ALA A 29 -14.08 7.81 4.10
C ALA A 29 -13.12 7.12 3.12
N GLU A 30 -12.82 5.85 3.35
CA GLU A 30 -11.94 5.05 2.48
C GLU A 30 -12.40 5.10 1.02
N ASN A 31 -11.44 5.08 0.10
CA ASN A 31 -11.71 5.16 -1.35
C ASN A 31 -12.45 6.44 -1.81
N SER A 32 -12.60 7.45 -0.95
CA SER A 32 -13.10 8.77 -1.36
C SER A 32 -12.00 9.63 -1.97
N LEU A 33 -12.36 10.66 -2.72
CA LEU A 33 -11.38 11.60 -3.29
C LEU A 33 -10.53 12.26 -2.20
N ASP A 34 -11.15 12.65 -1.08
CA ASP A 34 -10.44 13.28 0.04
C ASP A 34 -9.45 12.31 0.69
N ALA A 35 -9.83 11.02 0.84
CA ALA A 35 -8.93 10.01 1.37
C ALA A 35 -7.72 9.78 0.44
N LEU A 36 -7.95 9.69 -0.87
CA LEU A 36 -6.89 9.47 -1.86
C LEU A 36 -5.94 10.68 -1.93
N LYS A 37 -6.48 11.90 -1.92
CA LYS A 37 -5.67 13.13 -1.87
C LYS A 37 -4.85 13.22 -0.59
N HIS A 38 -5.45 12.89 0.57
CA HIS A 38 -4.74 12.85 1.84
C HIS A 38 -3.56 11.86 1.80
N GLY A 39 -3.78 10.63 1.32
CA GLY A 39 -2.70 9.64 1.20
C GLY A 39 -1.58 10.09 0.28
N MET A 40 -1.90 10.70 -0.87
CA MET A 40 -0.91 11.27 -1.80
C MET A 40 -0.10 12.41 -1.16
N GLU A 41 -0.68 13.17 -0.25
CA GLU A 41 0.02 14.23 0.50
C GLU A 41 0.88 13.66 1.62
N PHE A 42 0.29 12.78 2.43
CA PHE A 42 0.84 12.36 3.71
C PHE A 42 1.90 11.26 3.62
N SER A 43 1.82 10.36 2.61
CA SER A 43 2.67 9.17 2.50
C SER A 43 3.42 9.10 1.17
N ASP A 44 4.12 7.98 0.90
CA ASP A 44 4.82 7.72 -0.37
C ASP A 44 3.88 7.46 -1.55
N GLY A 45 2.61 7.33 -1.30
CA GLY A 45 1.59 7.05 -2.31
C GLY A 45 0.34 6.42 -1.72
N ILE A 46 -0.50 5.88 -2.57
CA ILE A 46 -1.79 5.30 -2.19
C ILE A 46 -2.01 3.95 -2.85
N GLU A 47 -2.85 3.17 -2.23
CA GLU A 47 -3.56 2.06 -2.83
C GLU A 47 -5.06 2.38 -2.87
N PHE A 48 -5.76 1.91 -3.89
CA PHE A 48 -7.22 1.96 -3.96
C PHE A 48 -7.80 0.81 -4.78
N ASP A 49 -9.08 0.52 -4.51
CA ASP A 49 -9.81 -0.62 -5.05
C ASP A 49 -10.62 -0.23 -6.28
N LEU A 50 -10.38 -0.87 -7.42
CA LEU A 50 -11.04 -0.56 -8.69
C LEU A 50 -11.98 -1.69 -9.13
N ARG A 51 -13.19 -1.31 -9.56
CA ARG A 51 -14.23 -2.17 -10.11
C ARG A 51 -14.82 -1.54 -11.36
N MET A 52 -15.62 -2.32 -12.10
CA MET A 52 -16.34 -1.84 -13.28
C MET A 52 -17.86 -1.94 -13.05
N SER A 53 -18.57 -0.85 -13.28
CA SER A 53 -20.02 -0.77 -13.22
C SER A 53 -20.73 -1.55 -14.35
N ALA A 54 -22.05 -1.61 -14.33
CA ALA A 54 -22.85 -2.28 -15.37
C ALA A 54 -22.73 -1.62 -16.76
N ASP A 55 -22.50 -0.31 -16.79
CA ASP A 55 -22.32 0.51 -18.00
C ASP A 55 -20.85 0.65 -18.43
N GLY A 56 -19.93 -0.12 -17.83
CA GLY A 56 -18.52 -0.19 -18.23
C GLY A 56 -17.64 0.94 -17.71
N GLU A 57 -18.12 1.77 -16.78
CA GLU A 57 -17.30 2.79 -16.16
C GLU A 57 -16.51 2.24 -14.97
N LEU A 58 -15.28 2.75 -14.77
CA LEU A 58 -14.45 2.39 -13.64
C LEU A 58 -14.86 3.15 -12.40
N VAL A 59 -15.10 2.43 -11.31
CA VAL A 59 -15.51 2.95 -10.00
C VAL A 59 -14.58 2.49 -8.91
N ILE A 60 -14.37 3.34 -7.91
CA ILE A 60 -13.43 3.10 -6.81
C ILE A 60 -14.24 2.66 -5.59
N PHE A 61 -14.19 1.35 -5.30
CA PHE A 61 -14.95 0.76 -4.20
C PHE A 61 -14.42 -0.63 -3.84
N HIS A 62 -14.27 -0.90 -2.55
CA HIS A 62 -13.71 -2.17 -2.09
C HIS A 62 -14.68 -3.35 -2.16
N ASP A 63 -15.89 -3.18 -1.61
CA ASP A 63 -16.80 -4.28 -1.38
C ASP A 63 -17.45 -4.79 -2.68
N GLU A 64 -17.87 -6.05 -2.67
CA GLU A 64 -18.59 -6.67 -3.81
C GLU A 64 -20.01 -6.12 -3.95
N PHE A 65 -20.55 -5.58 -2.86
CA PHE A 65 -21.94 -5.16 -2.76
C PHE A 65 -22.06 -3.76 -2.18
N VAL A 66 -22.93 -2.95 -2.77
CA VAL A 66 -23.44 -1.75 -2.10
C VAL A 66 -24.42 -2.19 -1.00
N PRO A 67 -24.26 -1.70 0.24
CA PRO A 67 -25.19 -2.01 1.31
C PRO A 67 -26.62 -1.63 0.93
N GLY A 68 -27.58 -2.52 1.19
CA GLY A 68 -28.99 -2.22 1.04
C GLY A 68 -29.48 -1.30 2.17
N SER A 69 -30.53 -0.53 1.90
CA SER A 69 -31.21 0.32 2.90
C SER A 69 -32.62 -0.20 3.14
N GLY A 70 -32.97 -0.44 4.40
CA GLY A 70 -34.28 -0.95 4.79
C GLY A 70 -34.57 -2.34 4.21
N SER A 71 -35.62 -2.48 3.38
CA SER A 71 -35.99 -3.72 2.72
C SER A 71 -35.24 -4.00 1.40
N ILE A 72 -34.36 -3.09 0.96
CA ILE A 72 -33.59 -3.21 -0.27
C ILE A 72 -32.42 -4.17 -0.04
N LYS A 73 -32.33 -5.23 -0.85
CA LYS A 73 -31.22 -6.19 -0.77
C LYS A 73 -29.91 -5.57 -1.29
N PRO A 74 -28.76 -5.96 -0.74
CA PRO A 74 -27.45 -5.60 -1.29
C PRO A 74 -27.35 -6.00 -2.78
N ARG A 75 -26.77 -5.13 -3.61
CA ARG A 75 -26.56 -5.35 -5.04
C ARG A 75 -25.07 -5.33 -5.38
N CYS A 76 -24.66 -6.23 -6.28
CA CYS A 76 -23.30 -6.23 -6.80
C CYS A 76 -23.01 -4.93 -7.55
N ILE A 77 -21.83 -4.38 -7.36
CA ILE A 77 -21.32 -3.19 -8.06
C ILE A 77 -21.45 -3.35 -9.57
N GLU A 78 -21.03 -4.50 -10.08
CA GLU A 78 -21.00 -4.81 -11.51
C GLU A 78 -22.40 -4.97 -12.14
N ASN A 79 -23.46 -4.92 -11.34
CA ASN A 79 -24.87 -4.94 -11.76
C ASN A 79 -25.57 -3.60 -11.54
N MET A 80 -24.82 -2.54 -11.19
CA MET A 80 -25.35 -1.20 -10.97
C MET A 80 -24.77 -0.22 -11.98
N TYR A 81 -25.59 0.72 -12.45
CA TYR A 81 -25.15 1.81 -13.30
C TYR A 81 -24.36 2.85 -12.51
N THR A 82 -23.46 3.55 -13.17
CA THR A 82 -22.59 4.56 -12.54
C THR A 82 -23.38 5.65 -11.83
N ASP A 83 -24.45 6.18 -12.42
CA ASP A 83 -25.30 7.20 -11.81
C ASP A 83 -25.95 6.73 -10.50
N GLU A 84 -26.26 5.44 -10.41
CA GLU A 84 -26.80 4.83 -9.19
C GLU A 84 -25.71 4.71 -8.11
N LEU A 85 -24.52 4.24 -8.51
CA LEU A 85 -23.37 4.12 -7.61
C LEU A 85 -22.93 5.47 -7.05
N GLN A 86 -22.94 6.53 -7.87
CA GLN A 86 -22.63 7.88 -7.41
C GLN A 86 -23.61 8.40 -6.34
N LYS A 87 -24.89 8.03 -6.40
CA LYS A 87 -25.88 8.36 -5.34
C LYS A 87 -25.54 7.68 -4.01
N HIS A 88 -24.80 6.59 -4.02
CA HIS A 88 -24.26 5.93 -2.84
C HIS A 88 -22.88 6.46 -2.41
N GLY A 89 -22.39 7.54 -3.02
CA GLY A 89 -21.10 8.16 -2.70
C GLY A 89 -19.90 7.46 -3.32
N VAL A 90 -20.10 6.49 -4.23
CA VAL A 90 -19.01 5.79 -4.92
C VAL A 90 -18.29 6.75 -5.86
N LEU A 91 -16.97 6.84 -5.73
CA LEU A 91 -16.10 7.67 -6.57
C LEU A 91 -15.88 6.97 -7.92
N THR A 92 -15.95 7.72 -9.02
CA THR A 92 -15.54 7.22 -10.35
C THR A 92 -14.04 7.46 -10.57
N PHE A 93 -13.38 6.55 -11.27
CA PHE A 93 -11.97 6.73 -11.66
C PHE A 93 -11.80 7.97 -12.55
N ASN A 94 -12.80 8.24 -13.41
CA ASN A 94 -12.83 9.45 -14.22
C ASN A 94 -12.76 10.74 -13.39
N LYS A 95 -13.49 10.81 -12.28
CA LYS A 95 -13.44 11.95 -11.39
C LYS A 95 -12.07 12.10 -10.70
N LEU A 96 -11.44 10.98 -10.33
CA LEU A 96 -10.12 10.98 -9.72
C LEU A 96 -9.05 11.50 -10.70
N VAL A 97 -8.99 10.96 -11.91
CA VAL A 97 -7.94 11.32 -12.89
C VAL A 97 -8.12 12.72 -13.49
N ASN A 98 -9.29 13.33 -13.31
CA ASN A 98 -9.55 14.73 -13.67
C ASN A 98 -9.36 15.70 -12.49
N ASP A 99 -9.05 15.23 -11.28
CA ASP A 99 -8.64 16.09 -10.18
C ASP A 99 -7.20 16.56 -10.42
N LYS A 100 -7.00 17.85 -10.62
CA LYS A 100 -5.70 18.42 -11.00
C LYS A 100 -4.63 18.21 -9.94
N ASP A 101 -4.96 18.41 -8.67
CA ASP A 101 -4.03 18.27 -7.56
C ASP A 101 -3.57 16.80 -7.41
N PHE A 102 -4.49 15.85 -7.53
CA PHE A 102 -4.17 14.42 -7.54
C PHE A 102 -3.25 14.07 -8.73
N LEU A 103 -3.63 14.50 -9.93
CA LEU A 103 -2.89 14.19 -11.15
C LEU A 103 -1.48 14.78 -11.15
N GLU A 104 -1.30 16.02 -10.68
CA GLU A 104 0.01 16.66 -10.56
C GLU A 104 0.94 15.86 -9.64
N LYS A 105 0.45 15.41 -8.48
CA LYS A 105 1.21 14.57 -7.57
C LYS A 105 1.55 13.20 -8.18
N TRP A 106 0.62 12.60 -8.92
CA TRP A 106 0.86 11.33 -9.61
C TRP A 106 1.94 11.46 -10.69
N LYS A 107 1.91 12.55 -11.45
CA LYS A 107 2.89 12.87 -12.51
C LYS A 107 4.26 13.29 -11.97
N SER A 108 4.37 13.66 -10.70
CA SER A 108 5.62 14.17 -10.11
C SER A 108 6.77 13.15 -10.14
N GLY A 109 6.50 11.85 -10.27
CA GLY A 109 7.50 10.80 -10.18
C GLY A 109 7.97 10.48 -8.76
N SER A 110 7.45 11.20 -7.76
CA SER A 110 7.77 10.97 -6.34
C SER A 110 6.77 10.04 -5.64
N LYS A 111 5.57 9.89 -6.18
CA LYS A 111 4.48 9.11 -5.56
C LYS A 111 4.20 7.83 -6.31
N THR A 112 3.71 6.83 -5.59
CA THR A 112 3.30 5.54 -6.15
C THR A 112 1.80 5.37 -5.99
N VAL A 113 1.14 4.98 -7.07
CA VAL A 113 -0.27 4.62 -7.09
C VAL A 113 -0.40 3.12 -7.33
N ASP A 114 -0.94 2.39 -6.36
CA ASP A 114 -1.31 0.98 -6.51
C ASP A 114 -2.81 0.87 -6.78
N ILE A 115 -3.15 0.33 -7.95
CA ILE A 115 -4.53 0.15 -8.39
C ILE A 115 -4.88 -1.33 -8.21
N GLU A 116 -5.62 -1.68 -7.16
CA GLU A 116 -6.08 -3.05 -6.96
C GLU A 116 -7.34 -3.34 -7.79
N ILE A 117 -7.24 -4.18 -8.82
CA ILE A 117 -8.41 -4.66 -9.56
C ILE A 117 -9.12 -5.72 -8.75
N LYS A 118 -10.32 -5.39 -8.26
CA LYS A 118 -11.21 -6.31 -7.56
C LYS A 118 -11.99 -7.15 -8.58
N MET A 119 -11.96 -8.46 -8.37
CA MET A 119 -12.73 -9.37 -9.22
C MET A 119 -14.22 -9.32 -8.90
N PRO A 120 -15.10 -9.48 -9.89
CA PRO A 120 -16.55 -9.46 -9.69
C PRO A 120 -16.99 -10.66 -8.84
N HIS A 121 -18.12 -10.49 -8.14
CA HIS A 121 -18.72 -11.61 -7.44
C HIS A 121 -19.15 -12.70 -8.44
N PRO A 122 -18.97 -14.00 -8.15
CA PRO A 122 -19.30 -15.08 -9.09
C PRO A 122 -20.75 -15.09 -9.61
N THR A 123 -21.69 -14.49 -8.86
CA THR A 123 -23.10 -14.39 -9.31
C THR A 123 -23.31 -13.40 -10.45
N VAL A 124 -22.33 -12.56 -10.76
CA VAL A 124 -22.38 -11.64 -11.91
C VAL A 124 -22.22 -12.40 -13.24
N GLY A 125 -21.57 -13.57 -13.20
CA GLY A 125 -21.42 -14.45 -14.36
C GLY A 125 -20.43 -13.93 -15.42
N LYS A 126 -19.60 -12.93 -15.12
CA LYS A 126 -18.53 -12.46 -16.02
C LYS A 126 -17.35 -13.43 -16.00
N ASN A 127 -16.72 -13.63 -17.16
CA ASN A 127 -15.46 -14.35 -17.27
C ASN A 127 -14.35 -13.52 -16.64
N ASP A 128 -13.43 -14.15 -15.90
CA ASP A 128 -12.36 -13.45 -15.18
C ASP A 128 -11.37 -12.76 -16.14
N ASP A 129 -11.01 -13.39 -17.26
CA ASP A 129 -10.07 -12.84 -18.23
C ASP A 129 -10.70 -11.67 -18.98
N ASP A 130 -11.92 -11.81 -19.49
CA ASP A 130 -12.65 -10.74 -20.20
C ASP A 130 -12.88 -9.52 -19.28
N TYR A 131 -13.14 -9.77 -17.99
CA TYR A 131 -13.31 -8.69 -17.02
C TYR A 131 -11.99 -7.94 -16.76
N LEU A 132 -10.89 -8.68 -16.54
CA LEU A 132 -9.57 -8.08 -16.36
C LEU A 132 -9.14 -7.28 -17.58
N GLU A 133 -9.29 -7.84 -18.78
CA GLU A 133 -9.00 -7.19 -20.04
C GLU A 133 -9.77 -5.87 -20.16
N SER A 134 -11.09 -5.91 -19.98
CA SER A 134 -11.95 -4.71 -20.04
C SER A 134 -11.52 -3.62 -19.04
N VAL A 135 -11.20 -4.01 -17.79
CA VAL A 135 -10.74 -3.05 -16.76
C VAL A 135 -9.39 -2.44 -17.13
N MET A 136 -8.43 -3.26 -17.56
CA MET A 136 -7.08 -2.82 -17.89
C MET A 136 -7.05 -1.93 -19.15
N GLU A 137 -7.81 -2.29 -20.20
CA GLU A 137 -7.97 -1.44 -21.38
C GLU A 137 -8.60 -0.09 -21.04
N ARG A 138 -9.58 -0.10 -20.13
CA ARG A 138 -10.23 1.14 -19.68
C ARG A 138 -9.26 2.01 -18.86
N ILE A 139 -8.43 1.42 -17.98
CA ILE A 139 -7.34 2.14 -17.29
C ILE A 139 -6.42 2.79 -18.33
N SER A 140 -5.90 2.02 -19.28
CA SER A 140 -5.01 2.52 -20.34
C SER A 140 -5.64 3.65 -21.12
N SER A 141 -6.89 3.49 -21.56
CA SER A 141 -7.62 4.52 -22.31
C SER A 141 -7.78 5.81 -21.53
N MET A 142 -8.08 5.74 -20.23
CA MET A 142 -8.32 6.92 -19.38
C MET A 142 -7.03 7.62 -18.94
N THR A 143 -5.91 6.91 -18.94
CA THR A 143 -4.59 7.48 -18.57
C THR A 143 -3.73 7.81 -19.79
N ASN A 144 -4.20 7.50 -20.99
CA ASN A 144 -3.50 7.80 -22.21
C ASN A 144 -3.20 9.31 -22.36
N GLY A 145 -1.96 9.65 -22.65
CA GLY A 145 -1.50 11.04 -22.76
C GLY A 145 -1.20 11.76 -21.44
N PHE A 146 -1.31 11.07 -20.30
CA PHE A 146 -0.91 11.68 -19.02
C PHE A 146 0.60 11.74 -18.81
N GLU A 147 1.40 11.03 -19.61
CA GLU A 147 2.86 10.96 -19.47
C GLU A 147 3.28 10.60 -18.03
N LEU A 148 2.61 9.57 -17.46
CA LEU A 148 2.92 9.10 -16.12
C LEU A 148 4.32 8.50 -16.08
N PRO A 149 5.14 8.78 -15.03
CA PRO A 149 6.45 8.18 -14.88
C PRO A 149 6.36 6.65 -14.78
N SER A 150 7.30 5.95 -15.40
CA SER A 150 7.25 4.48 -15.56
C SER A 150 7.15 3.69 -14.25
N ARG A 151 7.55 4.29 -13.13
CA ARG A 151 7.50 3.67 -11.78
C ARG A 151 6.54 4.36 -10.81
N SER A 152 5.60 5.14 -11.34
CA SER A 152 4.58 5.79 -10.51
C SER A 152 3.33 4.93 -10.31
N THR A 153 3.15 3.88 -11.12
CA THR A 153 1.92 3.10 -11.14
C THR A 153 2.19 1.61 -11.13
N ILE A 154 1.49 0.90 -10.27
CA ILE A 154 1.42 -0.55 -10.25
C ILE A 154 -0.04 -0.97 -10.27
N VAL A 155 -0.37 -2.01 -11.02
CA VAL A 155 -1.71 -2.60 -11.02
C VAL A 155 -1.64 -3.96 -10.35
N SER A 156 -2.45 -4.16 -9.33
CA SER A 156 -2.46 -5.36 -8.51
C SER A 156 -3.79 -6.09 -8.54
N SER A 157 -3.80 -7.37 -8.28
CA SER A 157 -5.01 -8.17 -8.11
C SER A 157 -4.73 -9.50 -7.41
N PHE A 158 -5.73 -10.02 -6.71
CA PHE A 158 -5.70 -11.40 -6.21
C PHE A 158 -5.99 -12.45 -7.31
N SER A 159 -6.36 -12.03 -8.51
CA SER A 159 -6.58 -12.95 -9.62
C SER A 159 -5.27 -13.54 -10.14
N PRO A 160 -5.14 -14.87 -10.22
CA PRO A 160 -3.95 -15.50 -10.81
C PRO A 160 -3.84 -15.24 -12.32
N ARG A 161 -4.86 -14.65 -12.93
CA ARG A 161 -4.91 -14.37 -14.36
C ARG A 161 -4.32 -13.01 -14.74
N LEU A 162 -4.12 -12.10 -13.77
CA LEU A 162 -3.68 -10.73 -14.03
C LEU A 162 -2.47 -10.65 -14.96
N CYS A 163 -1.39 -11.37 -14.64
CA CYS A 163 -0.15 -11.32 -15.43
C CYS A 163 -0.30 -11.91 -16.84
N VAL A 164 -1.17 -12.91 -17.00
CA VAL A 164 -1.45 -13.51 -18.31
C VAL A 164 -2.21 -12.52 -19.20
N VAL A 165 -3.26 -11.92 -18.66
CA VAL A 165 -4.08 -10.93 -19.37
C VAL A 165 -3.27 -9.67 -19.68
N SER A 166 -2.45 -9.17 -18.73
CA SER A 166 -1.62 -7.98 -18.98
C SER A 166 -0.67 -8.15 -20.17
N LYS A 167 -0.14 -9.35 -20.36
CA LYS A 167 0.74 -9.65 -21.51
C LYS A 167 -0.03 -9.79 -22.83
N SER A 168 -1.27 -10.30 -22.80
CA SER A 168 -2.07 -10.48 -24.02
C SER A 168 -2.50 -9.14 -24.63
N ILE A 169 -2.67 -8.10 -23.81
CA ILE A 169 -3.07 -6.76 -24.26
C ILE A 169 -1.92 -5.75 -24.30
N GLU A 170 -0.66 -6.20 -24.08
CA GLU A 170 0.52 -5.32 -24.04
C GLU A 170 0.34 -4.13 -23.06
N PHE A 171 -0.13 -4.43 -21.83
CA PHE A 171 -0.44 -3.41 -20.84
C PHE A 171 0.79 -2.66 -20.34
N ASP A 172 0.78 -1.33 -20.41
CA ASP A 172 1.96 -0.48 -20.18
C ASP A 172 2.39 -0.35 -18.72
N PHE A 173 1.48 -0.56 -17.76
CA PHE A 173 1.81 -0.43 -16.34
C PHE A 173 2.41 -1.71 -15.77
N ALA A 174 3.25 -1.54 -14.74
CA ALA A 174 3.74 -2.66 -13.97
C ALA A 174 2.58 -3.41 -13.30
N VAL A 175 2.62 -4.74 -13.35
CA VAL A 175 1.61 -5.57 -12.68
C VAL A 175 2.22 -6.37 -11.56
N THR A 176 1.44 -6.61 -10.50
CA THR A 176 1.80 -7.50 -9.42
C THR A 176 0.62 -8.35 -8.99
N GLN A 177 0.89 -9.61 -8.67
CA GLN A 177 -0.12 -10.48 -8.11
C GLN A 177 -0.07 -10.42 -6.59
N LEU A 178 -1.25 -10.31 -5.96
CA LEU A 178 -1.40 -10.36 -4.52
C LEU A 178 -1.45 -11.81 -4.04
N VAL A 179 -0.80 -12.10 -2.92
CA VAL A 179 -0.84 -13.42 -2.28
C VAL A 179 -1.35 -13.31 -0.84
N PRO A 180 -2.20 -14.24 -0.38
CA PRO A 180 -2.55 -15.53 -1.00
C PRO A 180 -3.46 -15.41 -2.22
N LYS A 181 -3.29 -16.30 -3.19
CA LYS A 181 -4.11 -16.38 -4.42
C LYS A 181 -5.55 -16.86 -4.17
N ILE A 182 -6.06 -16.74 -2.97
CA ILE A 182 -7.38 -17.22 -2.57
C ILE A 182 -8.22 -15.99 -2.24
N ARG A 183 -9.40 -15.91 -2.84
CA ARG A 183 -10.39 -14.88 -2.50
C ARG A 183 -10.81 -15.07 -1.02
N PRO A 184 -10.34 -14.23 -0.07
CA PRO A 184 -10.61 -14.41 1.36
C PRO A 184 -11.96 -13.82 1.79
N TRP A 185 -12.77 -13.32 0.87
CA TRP A 185 -14.03 -12.59 1.08
C TRP A 185 -15.24 -13.25 0.43
N GLY A 186 -16.41 -12.71 0.67
CA GLY A 186 -17.69 -13.23 0.22
C GLY A 186 -18.30 -14.24 1.21
N ARG A 187 -19.52 -14.70 0.90
CA ARG A 187 -20.22 -15.69 1.73
C ARG A 187 -19.32 -16.91 1.97
N TYR A 188 -19.15 -17.30 3.25
CA TYR A 188 -18.24 -18.37 3.71
C TYR A 188 -16.74 -18.00 3.68
N TRP A 189 -16.36 -16.73 3.74
CA TRP A 189 -14.95 -16.29 3.75
C TRP A 189 -14.09 -16.99 4.81
N ARG A 190 -14.66 -17.29 6.01
CA ARG A 190 -13.94 -18.01 7.07
C ARG A 190 -13.55 -19.45 6.66
N VAL A 191 -14.43 -20.14 5.93
CA VAL A 191 -14.15 -21.46 5.38
C VAL A 191 -13.09 -21.37 4.28
N LYS A 192 -13.23 -20.39 3.38
CA LYS A 192 -12.25 -20.13 2.32
C LYS A 192 -10.89 -19.75 2.90
N ARG A 193 -10.84 -18.97 3.99
CA ARG A 193 -9.59 -18.65 4.71
C ARG A 193 -8.94 -19.91 5.30
N ALA A 194 -9.71 -20.86 5.81
CA ALA A 194 -9.18 -22.16 6.27
C ALA A 194 -8.50 -22.92 5.11
N PHE A 195 -9.02 -22.84 3.90
CA PHE A 195 -8.37 -23.40 2.69
C PHE A 195 -7.14 -22.60 2.23
N ALA A 196 -6.95 -21.37 2.70
CA ALA A 196 -5.73 -20.60 2.43
C ALA A 196 -4.54 -21.08 3.27
N ILE A 197 -4.79 -21.74 4.43
CA ILE A 197 -3.73 -22.25 5.31
C ILE A 197 -2.76 -23.20 4.58
N PRO A 198 -3.21 -24.19 3.80
CA PRO A 198 -2.31 -25.03 3.02
C PRO A 198 -1.45 -24.22 2.04
N GLN A 199 -1.99 -23.18 1.43
CA GLN A 199 -1.24 -22.32 0.51
C GLN A 199 -0.15 -21.54 1.24
N PHE A 200 -0.41 -20.99 2.44
CA PHE A 200 0.62 -20.36 3.27
C PHE A 200 1.74 -21.33 3.63
N VAL A 201 1.37 -22.56 3.97
CA VAL A 201 2.33 -23.59 4.38
C VAL A 201 3.14 -24.11 3.19
N MET A 202 2.51 -24.28 2.02
CA MET A 202 3.11 -24.91 0.83
C MET A 202 3.84 -23.91 -0.08
N THR A 203 3.49 -22.63 -0.02
CA THR A 203 4.04 -21.61 -0.93
C THR A 203 5.00 -20.68 -0.20
N SER A 204 6.29 -20.98 -0.27
CA SER A 204 7.33 -20.15 0.36
C SER A 204 7.60 -18.88 -0.45
N VAL A 205 8.00 -17.79 0.24
CA VAL A 205 8.40 -16.53 -0.42
C VAL A 205 9.48 -16.73 -1.49
N PRO A 206 10.53 -17.56 -1.30
CA PRO A 206 11.47 -17.85 -2.36
C PRO A 206 10.86 -18.46 -3.63
N TYR A 207 9.85 -19.32 -3.46
CA TYR A 207 9.13 -19.89 -4.61
C TYR A 207 8.28 -18.84 -5.33
N ILE A 208 7.52 -18.02 -4.56
CA ILE A 208 6.73 -16.93 -5.11
C ILE A 208 7.61 -15.96 -5.88
N ALA A 209 8.72 -15.50 -5.29
CA ALA A 209 9.66 -14.57 -5.93
C ALA A 209 10.26 -15.13 -7.21
N LYS A 210 10.62 -16.42 -7.24
CA LYS A 210 11.11 -17.08 -8.45
C LYS A 210 10.05 -17.10 -9.55
N THR A 211 8.82 -17.49 -9.20
CA THR A 211 7.71 -17.58 -10.16
C THR A 211 7.36 -16.21 -10.72
N PHE A 212 7.17 -15.21 -9.85
CA PHE A 212 6.79 -13.85 -10.28
C PHE A 212 7.85 -13.21 -11.17
N ARG A 213 9.14 -13.43 -10.84
CA ARG A 213 10.23 -12.96 -11.70
C ARG A 213 10.22 -13.63 -13.07
N SER A 214 9.96 -14.95 -13.15
CA SER A 214 9.84 -15.65 -14.44
C SER A 214 8.63 -15.19 -15.25
N GLU A 215 7.61 -14.66 -14.59
CA GLU A 215 6.42 -14.07 -15.20
C GLU A 215 6.62 -12.58 -15.56
N GLY A 216 7.78 -11.98 -15.23
CA GLY A 216 8.12 -10.59 -15.56
C GLY A 216 7.56 -9.55 -14.58
N MET A 217 7.07 -9.96 -13.41
CA MET A 217 6.63 -9.03 -12.36
C MET A 217 7.82 -8.38 -11.66
N SER A 218 7.67 -7.09 -11.31
CA SER A 218 8.69 -6.30 -10.62
C SER A 218 8.53 -6.30 -9.11
N SER A 219 7.40 -6.78 -8.60
CA SER A 219 7.08 -6.73 -7.17
C SER A 219 6.18 -7.88 -6.74
N ILE A 220 6.00 -8.01 -5.43
CA ILE A 220 5.15 -9.00 -4.78
C ILE A 220 4.32 -8.28 -3.71
N GLY A 221 2.99 -8.33 -3.84
CA GLY A 221 2.09 -7.95 -2.76
C GLY A 221 1.73 -9.16 -1.92
N MET A 222 1.90 -9.12 -0.58
CA MET A 222 1.62 -10.28 0.24
C MET A 222 1.09 -9.92 1.63
N ALA A 223 0.32 -10.84 2.22
CA ALA A 223 -0.07 -10.73 3.61
C ALA A 223 1.15 -10.79 4.53
N LEU A 224 1.17 -9.97 5.60
CA LEU A 224 2.29 -9.84 6.54
C LEU A 224 2.74 -11.19 7.14
N GLU A 225 1.82 -12.13 7.29
CA GLU A 225 2.07 -13.47 7.82
C GLU A 225 3.09 -14.27 6.98
N TYR A 226 3.30 -13.93 5.70
CA TYR A 226 4.36 -14.54 4.90
C TYR A 226 5.77 -14.19 5.38
N LEU A 227 5.94 -13.05 6.05
CA LEU A 227 7.23 -12.58 6.59
C LEU A 227 7.40 -12.92 8.07
N LYS A 228 6.36 -12.71 8.88
CA LYS A 228 6.39 -12.99 10.32
C LYS A 228 6.22 -14.47 10.67
N GLY A 229 5.61 -15.26 9.76
CA GLY A 229 5.22 -16.62 10.06
C GLY A 229 4.02 -16.70 11.03
N TRP A 230 3.41 -17.85 11.09
CA TRP A 230 2.43 -18.20 12.11
C TRP A 230 3.19 -18.69 13.36
N GLU A 231 4.01 -17.86 13.97
CA GLU A 231 4.81 -18.20 15.15
C GLU A 231 3.97 -18.83 16.26
N LYS A 232 2.67 -18.54 16.30
CA LYS A 232 1.75 -18.99 17.31
C LYS A 232 1.14 -20.37 17.05
N TYR A 233 1.12 -20.86 15.78
CA TYR A 233 0.33 -22.05 15.41
C TYR A 233 1.04 -23.08 14.53
N ALA A 234 2.18 -22.77 13.91
CA ALA A 234 2.90 -23.74 13.09
C ALA A 234 4.40 -23.49 13.08
N ARG A 235 5.18 -24.50 13.46
CA ARG A 235 6.64 -24.57 13.27
C ARG A 235 7.06 -24.63 11.79
N PHE A 236 6.13 -24.47 10.86
CA PHE A 236 6.30 -24.57 9.42
C PHE A 236 6.21 -23.20 8.71
N GLY A 237 6.30 -22.10 9.45
CA GLY A 237 6.26 -20.75 8.89
C GLY A 237 7.26 -20.50 7.76
N PRO A 238 7.09 -19.43 7.00
CA PRO A 238 7.98 -19.08 5.91
C PRO A 238 9.43 -18.99 6.43
N LYS A 239 10.36 -19.65 5.73
CA LYS A 239 11.78 -19.67 6.12
C LYS A 239 12.49 -18.32 5.84
N VAL A 240 11.76 -17.24 5.67
CA VAL A 240 12.20 -15.84 5.52
C VAL A 240 11.73 -15.05 6.74
N GLY A 241 12.30 -13.88 6.95
CA GLY A 241 11.93 -13.01 8.07
C GLY A 241 12.52 -11.61 7.92
N LEU A 242 12.30 -10.77 8.92
CA LEU A 242 12.74 -9.37 8.90
C LEU A 242 14.15 -9.17 9.50
N GLU A 243 14.76 -10.23 10.03
CA GLU A 243 16.05 -10.15 10.73
C GLU A 243 16.94 -11.37 10.43
N GLY A 244 18.23 -11.21 10.67
CA GLY A 244 19.24 -12.27 10.63
C GLY A 244 19.20 -13.11 9.35
N LYS A 245 19.32 -14.44 9.48
CA LYS A 245 19.31 -15.36 8.33
C LYS A 245 17.99 -15.38 7.56
N GLY A 246 16.87 -15.01 8.22
CA GLY A 246 15.57 -14.87 7.57
C GLY A 246 15.55 -13.70 6.59
N LEU A 247 16.11 -12.56 6.98
CA LEU A 247 16.26 -11.37 6.14
C LEU A 247 17.23 -11.62 4.97
N GLU A 248 18.37 -12.23 5.24
CA GLU A 248 19.30 -12.64 4.18
C GLU A 248 18.63 -13.49 3.12
N LYS A 249 17.82 -14.46 3.54
CA LYS A 249 17.06 -15.32 2.63
C LYS A 249 15.98 -14.57 1.88
N LEU A 250 15.32 -13.59 2.52
CA LEU A 250 14.36 -12.71 1.87
C LEU A 250 15.03 -11.93 0.75
N HIS A 251 16.11 -11.22 1.05
CA HIS A 251 16.84 -10.41 0.07
C HIS A 251 17.39 -11.24 -1.09
N LYS A 252 18.01 -12.41 -0.82
CA LYS A 252 18.48 -13.34 -1.84
C LYS A 252 17.36 -13.88 -2.73
N SER A 253 16.14 -13.98 -2.20
CA SER A 253 14.97 -14.42 -2.97
C SER A 253 14.42 -13.32 -3.85
N LEU A 254 14.34 -12.09 -3.34
CA LEU A 254 13.76 -10.94 -4.04
C LEU A 254 14.68 -10.42 -5.16
N ARG A 255 15.98 -10.29 -4.90
CA ARG A 255 16.97 -9.76 -5.86
C ARG A 255 16.51 -8.46 -6.53
N GLY A 256 16.12 -7.47 -5.74
CA GLY A 256 15.68 -6.16 -6.22
C GLY A 256 14.20 -6.06 -6.61
N MET A 257 13.43 -7.15 -6.58
CA MET A 257 11.97 -7.06 -6.67
C MET A 257 11.43 -6.30 -5.47
N GLY A 258 10.48 -5.39 -5.70
CA GLY A 258 9.72 -4.75 -4.63
C GLY A 258 8.90 -5.79 -3.86
N VAL A 259 8.72 -5.56 -2.58
CA VAL A 259 7.76 -6.32 -1.77
C VAL A 259 6.96 -5.37 -0.90
N PHE A 260 5.66 -5.55 -0.86
CA PHE A 260 4.79 -4.79 0.02
C PHE A 260 3.83 -5.72 0.76
N VAL A 261 3.49 -5.33 1.97
CA VAL A 261 2.66 -6.14 2.86
C VAL A 261 1.44 -5.40 3.37
N TRP A 262 0.40 -6.17 3.66
CA TRP A 262 -0.77 -5.72 4.39
C TRP A 262 -1.18 -6.77 5.45
N PRO A 263 -1.77 -6.34 6.58
CA PRO A 263 -1.78 -4.97 7.07
C PRO A 263 -0.37 -4.49 7.44
N GLY A 264 -0.17 -3.17 7.42
CA GLY A 264 1.07 -2.53 7.88
C GLY A 264 0.89 -1.93 9.28
N PRO A 265 1.08 -2.70 10.36
CA PRO A 265 0.90 -2.19 11.70
C PRO A 265 2.03 -1.23 12.08
N LEU A 266 1.68 -0.16 12.81
CA LEU A 266 2.59 0.93 13.18
C LEU A 266 3.82 0.46 13.96
N GLU A 267 3.65 -0.54 14.81
CA GLU A 267 4.73 -1.13 15.62
C GLU A 267 5.79 -1.89 14.82
N LEU A 268 5.51 -2.20 13.55
CA LEU A 268 6.45 -2.89 12.66
C LEU A 268 6.99 -1.99 11.54
N GLU A 269 6.55 -0.73 11.48
CA GLU A 269 6.90 0.18 10.39
C GLU A 269 8.43 0.22 10.18
N ASP A 270 9.22 0.45 11.24
CA ASP A 270 10.69 0.49 11.14
C ASP A 270 11.30 -0.85 10.75
N SER A 271 10.83 -1.94 11.34
CA SER A 271 11.36 -3.27 11.03
C SER A 271 11.13 -3.64 9.57
N LEU A 272 9.97 -3.28 9.02
CA LEU A 272 9.63 -3.52 7.62
C LEU A 272 10.45 -2.62 6.68
N ILE A 273 10.48 -1.31 6.94
CA ILE A 273 11.26 -0.36 6.12
C ILE A 273 12.75 -0.71 6.14
N ASN A 274 13.32 -1.01 7.30
CA ASN A 274 14.73 -1.43 7.43
C ASN A 274 15.02 -2.76 6.73
N ALA A 275 14.04 -3.64 6.63
CA ALA A 275 14.13 -4.88 5.86
C ALA A 275 13.93 -4.69 4.34
N GLY A 276 13.71 -3.47 3.86
CA GLY A 276 13.43 -3.20 2.44
C GLY A 276 12.01 -3.59 2.01
N VAL A 277 11.06 -3.60 2.94
CA VAL A 277 9.66 -4.01 2.71
C VAL A 277 8.76 -2.78 2.77
N SER A 278 8.00 -2.55 1.71
CA SER A 278 6.96 -1.52 1.66
C SER A 278 5.72 -1.94 2.46
N ILE A 279 4.93 -0.97 2.86
CA ILE A 279 3.80 -1.15 3.78
C ILE A 279 2.56 -0.53 3.17
N VAL A 280 1.48 -1.29 3.07
CA VAL A 280 0.12 -0.76 2.86
C VAL A 280 -0.49 -0.55 4.24
N SER A 281 -0.59 0.71 4.66
CA SER A 281 -0.88 1.10 6.03
C SER A 281 -2.28 1.71 6.19
N ASP A 282 -2.96 1.31 7.27
CA ASP A 282 -4.21 1.93 7.72
C ASP A 282 -3.97 3.16 8.64
N ASN A 283 -2.70 3.43 9.01
CA ASN A 283 -2.34 4.49 9.95
C ASN A 283 -1.96 5.78 9.20
N MET A 284 -2.94 6.51 8.70
CA MET A 284 -2.75 7.75 7.94
C MET A 284 -3.11 9.02 8.73
N ASN A 285 -3.26 8.91 10.07
CA ASN A 285 -3.48 10.06 10.92
C ASN A 285 -2.20 10.92 11.02
N PRO A 286 -2.22 12.19 10.58
CA PRO A 286 -1.06 13.08 10.62
C PRO A 286 -0.62 13.47 12.04
N ASP A 287 -1.50 13.32 13.03
CA ASP A 287 -1.19 13.58 14.43
C ASP A 287 -0.36 12.45 15.07
N VAL A 288 -0.27 11.28 14.41
CA VAL A 288 0.56 10.16 14.85
C VAL A 288 2.00 10.36 14.38
N VAL A 289 2.72 11.22 15.10
CA VAL A 289 4.12 11.58 14.83
C VAL A 289 5.14 10.75 15.63
N THR A 290 4.63 9.90 16.53
CA THR A 290 5.44 9.03 17.39
C THR A 290 4.93 7.59 17.32
N LYS A 291 5.85 6.65 17.15
CA LYS A 291 5.54 5.22 17.13
C LYS A 291 5.46 4.64 18.55
N PRO A 292 4.91 3.43 18.74
CA PRO A 292 4.74 2.83 20.06
C PRO A 292 6.02 2.65 20.87
N ASP A 293 7.19 2.53 20.22
CA ASP A 293 8.51 2.44 20.83
C ASP A 293 9.09 3.80 21.24
N GLY A 294 8.37 4.90 20.99
CA GLY A 294 8.78 6.26 21.29
C GLY A 294 9.63 6.94 20.20
N SER A 295 9.98 6.24 19.12
CA SER A 295 10.69 6.84 17.99
C SER A 295 9.78 7.77 17.16
N TYR A 296 10.39 8.69 16.40
CA TYR A 296 9.63 9.55 15.48
C TYR A 296 9.06 8.73 14.32
N ARG A 297 7.99 9.21 13.71
CA ARG A 297 7.39 8.64 12.52
C ARG A 297 7.60 9.54 11.31
N TRP A 298 8.23 9.01 10.25
CA TRP A 298 8.35 9.71 8.97
C TRP A 298 7.59 8.90 7.89
N PRO A 299 6.42 9.38 7.43
CA PRO A 299 5.55 8.56 6.54
C PRO A 299 5.95 8.60 5.06
N ARG A 300 7.04 9.30 4.70
CA ARG A 300 7.49 9.53 3.31
C ARG A 300 8.94 9.09 3.08
N PRO A 301 9.36 7.89 3.52
CA PRO A 301 10.77 7.51 3.47
C PRO A 301 11.33 7.40 2.05
N ALA A 302 10.51 7.10 1.04
CA ALA A 302 10.94 6.98 -0.36
C ALA A 302 10.70 8.26 -1.16
N SER A 303 9.52 8.88 -1.03
CA SER A 303 9.14 10.05 -1.82
C SER A 303 9.78 11.36 -1.35
N GLN A 304 10.16 11.44 -0.09
CA GLN A 304 10.82 12.58 0.54
C GLN A 304 11.79 12.09 1.62
N PRO A 305 12.92 11.49 1.22
CA PRO A 305 13.86 10.88 2.16
C PRO A 305 14.53 11.94 3.05
N LEU A 306 14.59 11.66 4.34
CA LEU A 306 15.32 12.49 5.29
C LEU A 306 16.81 12.55 4.93
N ASP A 307 17.43 13.68 5.19
CA ASP A 307 18.89 13.79 5.26
C ASP A 307 19.40 13.57 6.69
N GLU A 308 20.71 13.51 6.86
CA GLU A 308 21.34 13.25 8.14
C GLU A 308 21.01 14.34 9.18
N GLU A 309 20.87 15.61 8.75
CA GLU A 309 20.52 16.71 9.63
C GLU A 309 19.12 16.53 10.21
N TRP A 310 18.13 16.27 9.35
CA TRP A 310 16.74 16.06 9.77
C TRP A 310 16.58 14.78 10.59
N GLU A 311 17.25 13.68 10.21
CA GLU A 311 17.26 12.46 11.02
C GLU A 311 17.74 12.72 12.45
N ASN A 312 18.85 13.47 12.61
CA ASN A 312 19.41 13.80 13.91
C ASN A 312 18.49 14.73 14.72
N ARG A 313 17.91 15.75 14.09
CA ARG A 313 16.93 16.65 14.72
C ARG A 313 15.70 15.89 15.23
N LEU A 314 15.11 15.03 14.41
CA LEU A 314 13.94 14.24 14.78
C LEU A 314 14.25 13.19 15.84
N ARG A 315 15.42 12.56 15.77
CA ARG A 315 15.86 11.57 16.77
C ARG A 315 16.09 12.19 18.16
N SER A 316 16.60 13.41 18.21
CA SER A 316 16.85 14.14 19.46
C SER A 316 15.64 14.95 19.97
N SER A 317 14.55 15.01 19.21
CA SER A 317 13.38 15.82 19.55
C SER A 317 12.62 15.29 20.75
N THR A 318 12.07 16.20 21.54
CA THR A 318 11.05 15.87 22.55
C THR A 318 9.69 15.57 21.89
N LEU A 319 8.80 14.92 22.63
CA LEU A 319 7.44 14.64 22.13
C LEU A 319 6.65 15.91 21.78
N LEU A 320 6.94 17.03 22.47
CA LEU A 320 6.25 18.31 22.25
C LEU A 320 6.71 19.01 20.97
N GLU A 321 7.99 18.90 20.62
CA GLU A 321 8.58 19.54 19.44
C GLU A 321 8.37 18.73 18.17
N ARG A 322 8.12 17.43 18.30
CA ARG A 322 8.16 16.47 17.18
C ARG A 322 7.17 16.77 16.07
N SER A 323 5.94 17.19 16.43
CA SER A 323 4.91 17.53 15.43
C SER A 323 5.35 18.70 14.56
N ASP A 324 5.89 19.75 15.17
CA ASP A 324 6.35 20.94 14.46
C ASP A 324 7.57 20.63 13.58
N LEU A 325 8.51 19.82 14.09
CA LEU A 325 9.70 19.40 13.34
C LEU A 325 9.36 18.52 12.14
N ILE A 326 8.38 17.60 12.26
CA ILE A 326 7.94 16.76 11.15
C ILE A 326 7.27 17.60 10.06
N LYS A 327 6.49 18.61 10.45
CA LYS A 327 5.91 19.55 9.52
C LYS A 327 6.99 20.39 8.84
N GLU A 328 7.91 20.99 9.61
CA GLU A 328 9.04 21.77 9.09
C GLU A 328 9.90 20.96 8.10
N ALA A 329 10.19 19.68 8.44
CA ALA A 329 10.89 18.77 7.54
C ALA A 329 10.11 18.53 6.24
N GLY A 330 8.80 18.34 6.34
CA GLY A 330 7.93 18.17 5.19
C GLY A 330 7.88 19.36 4.25
N ASP A 331 7.91 20.55 4.82
CA ASP A 331 7.86 21.81 4.05
C ASP A 331 9.22 22.19 3.43
N SER A 332 10.33 21.72 4.02
CA SER A 332 11.70 22.12 3.62
C SER A 332 12.45 21.08 2.80
N LEU A 333 12.19 19.80 2.98
CA LEU A 333 12.88 18.74 2.23
C LEU A 333 12.38 18.65 0.80
N PRO A 334 13.28 18.50 -0.19
CA PRO A 334 12.88 18.25 -1.57
C PRO A 334 12.25 16.86 -1.72
N SER A 335 11.27 16.77 -2.61
CA SER A 335 10.72 15.49 -3.06
C SER A 335 11.76 14.71 -3.89
N TRP A 336 11.54 13.40 -4.06
CA TRP A 336 12.41 12.56 -4.91
C TRP A 336 12.63 13.15 -6.31
N ALA A 337 11.59 13.73 -6.93
CA ALA A 337 11.70 14.32 -8.26
C ALA A 337 12.67 15.50 -8.29
N GLU A 338 12.73 16.29 -7.23
CA GLU A 338 13.55 17.49 -7.10
C GLU A 338 14.99 17.22 -6.67
N LEU A 339 15.26 16.00 -6.17
CA LEU A 339 16.62 15.60 -5.80
C LEU A 339 17.56 15.60 -7.00
N GLY A 340 18.74 16.15 -6.83
CA GLY A 340 19.82 16.07 -7.82
C GLY A 340 20.32 14.62 -8.01
N SER A 341 20.81 14.29 -9.20
CA SER A 341 21.25 12.96 -9.58
C SER A 341 22.25 12.33 -8.60
N LYS A 342 23.19 13.13 -8.09
CA LYS A 342 24.17 12.66 -7.09
C LYS A 342 23.47 12.16 -5.83
N ARG A 343 22.53 12.94 -5.27
CA ARG A 343 21.80 12.55 -4.05
C ARG A 343 20.95 11.31 -4.26
N LYS A 344 20.29 11.19 -5.43
CA LYS A 344 19.57 9.97 -5.82
C LYS A 344 20.48 8.77 -5.84
N THR A 345 21.64 8.89 -6.48
CA THR A 345 22.66 7.81 -6.53
C THR A 345 23.14 7.43 -5.13
N ASP A 346 23.44 8.40 -4.26
CA ASP A 346 23.90 8.14 -2.89
C ASP A 346 22.84 7.35 -2.10
N ILE A 347 21.56 7.74 -2.16
CA ILE A 347 20.44 7.06 -1.50
C ILE A 347 20.30 5.63 -2.02
N ILE A 348 20.31 5.44 -3.34
CA ILE A 348 20.15 4.12 -3.96
C ILE A 348 21.34 3.21 -3.66
N THR A 349 22.56 3.75 -3.66
CA THR A 349 23.76 3.00 -3.28
C THR A 349 23.66 2.53 -1.82
N ASP A 350 23.25 3.41 -0.90
CA ASP A 350 23.07 3.04 0.50
C ASP A 350 21.99 1.97 0.69
N GLN A 351 20.86 2.09 -0.01
CA GLN A 351 19.81 1.07 -0.01
C GLN A 351 20.33 -0.26 -0.59
N GLY A 352 21.08 -0.23 -1.69
CA GLY A 352 21.70 -1.41 -2.30
C GLY A 352 22.67 -2.12 -1.35
N ARG A 353 23.45 -1.36 -0.57
CA ARG A 353 24.38 -1.93 0.44
C ARG A 353 23.66 -2.64 1.59
N ARG A 354 22.46 -2.22 1.92
CA ARG A 354 21.64 -2.88 2.96
C ARG A 354 21.04 -4.20 2.48
N MET A 355 21.03 -4.45 1.16
CA MET A 355 20.51 -5.69 0.59
C MET A 355 21.54 -6.82 0.69
N LEU A 356 21.17 -7.93 1.31
CA LEU A 356 22.07 -9.03 1.66
C LEU A 356 22.23 -10.07 0.52
N TRP A 357 22.50 -9.61 -0.70
CA TRP A 357 22.81 -10.49 -1.85
C TRP A 357 23.91 -9.88 -2.74
N GLU A 358 24.69 -10.73 -3.35
CA GLU A 358 25.84 -10.34 -4.17
C GLU A 358 25.40 -9.56 -5.42
N GLY A 359 26.06 -8.42 -5.68
CA GLY A 359 25.71 -7.53 -6.81
C GLY A 359 24.50 -6.64 -6.57
N SER A 360 24.02 -6.52 -5.32
CA SER A 360 22.87 -5.68 -4.98
C SER A 360 23.11 -4.20 -5.29
N GLU A 361 24.29 -3.70 -4.92
CA GLU A 361 24.68 -2.29 -5.10
C GLU A 361 24.68 -1.89 -6.58
N GLU A 362 25.29 -2.69 -7.44
CA GLU A 362 25.33 -2.46 -8.88
C GLU A 362 23.95 -2.59 -9.53
N SER A 363 23.14 -3.52 -9.04
CA SER A 363 21.77 -3.70 -9.53
C SER A 363 20.90 -2.49 -9.22
N TRP A 364 20.97 -1.99 -8.00
CA TRP A 364 20.20 -0.81 -7.57
C TRP A 364 20.67 0.45 -8.30
N ASN A 365 21.97 0.64 -8.49
CA ASN A 365 22.51 1.80 -9.21
C ASN A 365 22.09 1.86 -10.69
N ARG A 366 21.85 0.73 -11.34
CA ARG A 366 21.32 0.71 -12.72
C ARG A 366 19.85 1.12 -12.82
N ASP A 367 19.14 1.08 -11.72
CA ASP A 367 17.68 1.13 -11.71
C ASP A 367 17.08 2.52 -11.41
N HIS A 368 17.92 3.48 -11.00
CA HIS A 368 17.43 4.76 -10.44
C HIS A 368 16.99 5.81 -11.48
N GLU A 369 17.39 5.66 -12.74
CA GLU A 369 17.07 6.65 -13.79
C GLU A 369 15.58 6.74 -14.13
N ASN A 370 14.82 5.68 -13.84
CA ASN A 370 13.41 5.56 -14.19
C ASN A 370 12.43 5.87 -13.03
N GLY A 371 12.86 6.63 -12.04
CA GLY A 371 12.09 6.96 -10.84
C GLY A 371 12.54 6.19 -9.60
N ILE A 372 11.71 6.16 -8.57
CA ILE A 372 12.01 5.43 -7.33
C ILE A 372 12.02 3.92 -7.62
N PRO A 373 13.13 3.19 -7.41
CA PRO A 373 13.18 1.75 -7.65
C PRO A 373 12.08 0.99 -6.92
N TRP A 374 11.53 -0.07 -7.54
CA TRP A 374 10.46 -0.86 -6.91
C TRP A 374 10.87 -1.49 -5.58
N GLY A 375 12.15 -1.80 -5.40
CA GLY A 375 12.69 -2.32 -4.15
C GLY A 375 12.84 -1.27 -3.03
N SER A 376 12.74 0.04 -3.31
CA SER A 376 12.78 1.08 -2.27
C SER A 376 11.55 0.96 -1.37
N PRO A 377 11.73 0.85 -0.04
CA PRO A 377 10.61 0.67 0.87
C PRO A 377 9.76 1.93 0.97
N ARG A 378 8.44 1.75 0.92
CA ARG A 378 7.43 2.81 0.92
C ARG A 378 6.39 2.60 2.00
N ILE A 379 5.80 3.69 2.45
CA ILE A 379 4.56 3.69 3.21
C ILE A 379 3.45 4.17 2.28
N ILE A 380 2.49 3.29 2.00
CA ILE A 380 1.38 3.48 1.06
C ILE A 380 0.08 3.58 1.86
N GLY A 381 -0.71 4.62 1.62
CA GLY A 381 -2.01 4.78 2.25
C GLY A 381 -3.02 3.77 1.70
N HIS A 382 -3.45 2.81 2.53
CA HIS A 382 -4.47 1.83 2.17
C HIS A 382 -5.81 2.53 1.92
N ARG A 383 -6.39 2.37 0.75
CA ARG A 383 -7.60 3.08 0.31
C ARG A 383 -7.51 4.60 0.52
N GLY A 384 -6.29 5.13 0.38
CA GLY A 384 -5.93 6.52 0.61
C GLY A 384 -5.60 6.84 2.07
N ALA A 385 -6.57 7.01 2.93
CA ALA A 385 -6.41 7.45 4.32
C ALA A 385 -6.51 6.32 5.37
N GLY A 386 -6.47 5.07 4.96
CA GLY A 386 -6.70 3.90 5.81
C GLY A 386 -8.17 3.45 5.81
N LYS A 387 -8.43 2.27 6.34
CA LYS A 387 -9.80 1.74 6.47
C LYS A 387 -10.63 2.59 7.41
N SER A 388 -11.82 2.98 6.97
CA SER A 388 -12.78 3.73 7.79
C SER A 388 -13.87 2.85 8.40
N HIS A 389 -13.98 1.59 8.00
CA HIS A 389 -14.93 0.62 8.52
C HIS A 389 -14.18 -0.48 9.27
N GLY A 390 -14.57 -0.69 10.55
CA GLY A 390 -14.12 -1.85 11.32
C GLY A 390 -14.80 -3.13 10.80
N TRP A 391 -14.00 -4.16 10.56
CA TRP A 391 -14.49 -5.51 10.26
C TRP A 391 -14.84 -6.27 11.54
#